data_0fc6a92dece5c7b1c0cb8aa04b9feb29
#
_entry.id   0fc6a92dece5c7b1c0cb8aa04b9feb29
#
_cell.length_a   1.000
_cell.length_b   1.000
_cell.length_c   1.000
_cell.angle_alpha   90.00
_cell.angle_beta   90.00
_cell.angle_gamma   90.00
#
_symmetry.space_group_name_H-M   'P 1'
#
loop_
_entity.id
_entity.type
_entity.pdbx_description
1 polymer ?
#
loop_
_entity_poly.entity_id
_entity_poly.type
_entity_poly.pdbx_seq_one_letter_code
_entity_poly.pdbx_strand_id
1 'polypeptide(L)'
;PEDLFKSGMAVIILISVIMMYYWERNKERKVPTHRSFAAFMGMMAGFTTMVGNLAGAFSNIYFLAIKLHKNEFIGTAAWLFFIINLFKVPFHIWSWGTINWESFQISLSLIPAVLIGFGLGVFLVKKINNDKYRQLILLLTGLGGLAILFQ
;
A
#
# COMPACT_ATOMS: atom_id res chain seq x y z
N PRO A 1 18.47 8.91 14.18
CA PRO A 1 17.14 8.33 14.27
C PRO A 1 16.45 8.14 12.92
N GLU A 2 16.72 9.03 11.92
CA GLU A 2 16.07 8.95 10.60
C GLU A 2 16.48 7.68 9.83
N ASP A 3 17.75 7.32 9.85
CA ASP A 3 18.28 6.12 9.20
C ASP A 3 17.75 4.83 9.84
N LEU A 4 17.60 4.83 11.16
CA LEU A 4 17.00 3.69 11.88
C LEU A 4 15.53 3.51 11.49
N PHE A 5 14.82 4.63 11.30
CA PHE A 5 13.42 4.63 10.88
C PHE A 5 13.27 4.12 9.44
N LYS A 6 14.08 4.63 8.50
CA LYS A 6 14.12 4.17 7.10
C LYS A 6 14.45 2.68 7.02
N SER A 7 15.48 2.25 7.75
CA SER A 7 15.87 0.82 7.81
C SER A 7 14.75 -0.06 8.37
N GLY A 8 14.07 0.40 9.43
CA GLY A 8 12.91 -0.31 9.98
C GLY A 8 11.77 -0.45 8.99
N MET A 9 11.45 0.62 8.24
CA MET A 9 10.43 0.58 7.19
C MET A 9 10.81 -0.40 6.07
N ALA A 10 12.05 -0.36 5.61
CA ALA A 10 12.54 -1.25 4.56
C ALA A 10 12.48 -2.72 4.99
N VAL A 11 12.88 -3.03 6.21
CA VAL A 11 12.80 -4.39 6.78
C VAL A 11 11.35 -4.88 6.82
N ILE A 12 10.41 -4.06 7.28
CA ILE A 12 8.99 -4.39 7.31
C ILE A 12 8.48 -4.71 5.90
N ILE A 13 8.83 -3.88 4.91
CA ILE A 13 8.40 -4.09 3.52
C ILE A 13 9.00 -5.38 2.96
N LEU A 14 10.29 -5.64 3.19
CA LEU A 14 10.95 -6.84 2.69
C LEU A 14 10.39 -8.11 3.32
N ILE A 15 10.16 -8.12 4.63
CA ILE A 15 9.48 -9.24 5.31
C ILE A 15 8.09 -9.44 4.70
N SER A 16 7.36 -8.36 4.45
CA SER A 16 6.05 -8.39 3.82
C SER A 16 6.09 -9.06 2.44
N VAL A 17 7.06 -8.68 1.61
CA VAL A 17 7.25 -9.25 0.26
C VAL A 17 7.61 -10.73 0.33
N ILE A 18 8.49 -11.13 1.25
CA ILE A 18 8.86 -12.54 1.45
C ILE A 18 7.62 -13.36 1.86
N MET A 19 6.82 -12.87 2.81
CA MET A 19 5.58 -13.52 3.21
C MET A 19 4.58 -13.63 2.06
N MET A 20 4.41 -12.55 1.29
CA MET A 20 3.55 -12.52 0.13
C MET A 20 3.99 -13.53 -0.93
N TYR A 21 5.30 -13.57 -1.25
CA TYR A 21 5.88 -14.52 -2.20
C TYR A 21 5.67 -15.96 -1.75
N TYR A 22 5.89 -16.24 -0.47
CA TYR A 22 5.69 -17.56 0.10
C TYR A 22 4.24 -18.03 0.00
N TRP A 23 3.28 -17.17 0.28
CA TRP A 23 1.86 -17.51 0.15
C TRP A 23 1.39 -17.63 -1.30
N GLU A 24 1.94 -16.82 -2.19
CA GLU A 24 1.62 -16.92 -3.62
C GLU A 24 2.10 -18.24 -4.22
N ARG A 25 3.26 -18.71 -3.80
CA ARG A 25 3.83 -19.98 -4.29
C ARG A 25 3.13 -21.22 -3.71
N ASN A 26 2.63 -21.14 -2.49
CA ASN A 26 1.94 -22.24 -1.80
C ASN A 26 0.42 -22.12 -1.94
N LYS A 27 -0.10 -22.34 -3.14
CA LYS A 27 -1.54 -22.19 -3.46
C LYS A 27 -2.48 -23.10 -2.64
N GLU A 28 -1.98 -24.20 -2.07
CA GLU A 28 -2.77 -25.18 -1.29
C GLU A 28 -2.90 -24.82 0.19
N ARG A 29 -2.09 -23.90 0.72
CA ARG A 29 -2.19 -23.55 2.13
C ARG A 29 -3.46 -22.71 2.39
N LYS A 30 -4.22 -23.16 3.39
CA LYS A 30 -5.33 -22.39 3.94
C LYS A 30 -4.77 -21.12 4.57
N VAL A 31 -5.17 -20.01 4.00
CA VAL A 31 -4.83 -18.69 4.54
C VAL A 31 -5.60 -18.48 5.84
N PRO A 32 -5.00 -17.87 6.86
CA PRO A 32 -5.73 -17.49 8.04
C PRO A 32 -6.82 -16.47 7.67
N THR A 33 -8.06 -16.93 7.51
CA THR A 33 -9.23 -16.04 7.29
C THR A 33 -9.84 -15.58 8.59
N HIS A 34 -9.15 -15.81 9.71
CA HIS A 34 -9.65 -15.48 11.04
C HIS A 34 -9.77 -13.96 11.21
N ARG A 35 -10.85 -13.52 11.85
CA ARG A 35 -11.08 -12.08 12.14
C ARG A 35 -9.91 -11.44 12.88
N SER A 36 -9.23 -12.18 13.76
CA SER A 36 -8.04 -11.72 14.46
C SER A 36 -6.88 -11.37 13.54
N PHE A 37 -6.68 -12.15 12.45
CA PHE A 37 -5.64 -11.86 11.47
C PHE A 37 -5.96 -10.58 10.69
N ALA A 38 -7.21 -10.41 10.26
CA ALA A 38 -7.68 -9.19 9.61
C ALA A 38 -7.50 -7.96 10.52
N ALA A 39 -7.91 -8.07 11.79
CA ALA A 39 -7.76 -7.01 12.78
C ALA A 39 -6.29 -6.65 13.02
N PHE A 40 -5.41 -7.64 13.16
CA PHE A 40 -3.97 -7.42 13.33
C PHE A 40 -3.36 -6.71 12.12
N MET A 41 -3.64 -7.18 10.89
CA MET A 41 -3.15 -6.55 9.66
C MET A 41 -3.71 -5.12 9.49
N GLY A 42 -4.97 -4.90 9.84
CA GLY A 42 -5.58 -3.57 9.82
C GLY A 42 -4.94 -2.61 10.83
N MET A 43 -4.68 -3.06 12.06
CA MET A 43 -3.97 -2.25 13.07
C MET A 43 -2.55 -1.91 12.63
N MET A 44 -1.82 -2.88 12.09
CA MET A 44 -0.47 -2.64 11.57
C MET A 44 -0.48 -1.69 10.37
N ALA A 45 -1.44 -1.82 9.45
CA ALA A 45 -1.62 -0.90 8.35
C ALA A 45 -1.95 0.53 8.85
N GLY A 46 -2.83 0.65 9.83
CA GLY A 46 -3.18 1.93 10.46
C GLY A 46 -2.00 2.59 11.17
N PHE A 47 -1.25 1.83 11.97
CA PHE A 47 -0.07 2.34 12.66
C PHE A 47 1.02 2.78 11.67
N THR A 48 1.39 1.91 10.73
CA THR A 48 2.46 2.19 9.79
C THR A 48 2.13 3.30 8.79
N THR A 49 0.85 3.53 8.50
CA THR A 49 0.46 4.66 7.64
C THR A 49 0.62 6.01 8.34
N MET A 50 0.41 6.05 9.67
CA MET A 50 0.62 7.29 10.44
C MET A 50 2.10 7.66 10.52
N VAL A 51 2.97 6.66 10.62
CA VAL A 51 4.40 6.85 10.81
C VAL A 51 5.14 7.08 9.49
N GLY A 52 4.85 6.29 8.46
CA GLY A 52 5.60 6.29 7.20
C GLY A 52 4.78 6.11 5.93
N ASN A 53 3.46 6.29 6.01
CA ASN A 53 2.55 6.08 4.87
C ASN A 53 2.62 4.65 4.25
N LEU A 54 2.92 3.65 5.08
CA LEU A 54 3.18 2.26 4.68
C LEU A 54 1.95 1.35 4.80
N ALA A 55 0.73 1.88 4.81
CA ALA A 55 -0.49 1.08 4.87
C ALA A 55 -0.52 -0.02 3.79
N GLY A 56 0.02 0.28 2.61
CA GLY A 56 0.06 -0.64 1.47
C GLY A 56 0.81 -1.94 1.76
N ALA A 57 1.88 -1.92 2.54
CA ALA A 57 2.64 -3.12 2.87
C ALA A 57 1.76 -4.18 3.55
N PHE A 58 1.10 -3.83 4.63
CA PHE A 58 0.25 -4.75 5.39
C PHE A 58 -1.08 -5.06 4.70
N SER A 59 -1.71 -4.06 4.07
CA SER A 59 -2.95 -4.26 3.33
C SER A 59 -2.75 -5.21 2.16
N ASN A 60 -1.66 -5.04 1.39
CA ASN A 60 -1.34 -5.92 0.27
C ASN A 60 -1.08 -7.35 0.72
N ILE A 61 -0.36 -7.56 1.85
CA ILE A 61 -0.20 -8.89 2.43
C ILE A 61 -1.57 -9.53 2.69
N TYR A 62 -2.44 -8.81 3.36
CA TYR A 62 -3.76 -9.33 3.70
C TYR A 62 -4.59 -9.64 2.45
N PHE A 63 -4.66 -8.73 1.47
CA PHE A 63 -5.45 -8.92 0.25
C PHE A 63 -4.93 -10.07 -0.62
N LEU A 64 -3.61 -10.23 -0.70
CA LEU A 64 -3.00 -11.37 -1.41
C LEU A 64 -3.21 -12.67 -0.64
N ALA A 65 -3.11 -12.63 0.69
CA ALA A 65 -3.34 -13.79 1.54
C ALA A 65 -4.76 -14.34 1.36
N ILE A 66 -5.79 -13.50 1.39
CA ILE A 66 -7.19 -13.91 1.16
C ILE A 66 -7.52 -14.14 -0.31
N LYS A 67 -6.54 -14.04 -1.21
CA LYS A 67 -6.66 -14.33 -2.64
C LYS A 67 -7.74 -13.51 -3.36
N LEU A 68 -7.88 -12.23 -3.02
CA LEU A 68 -8.80 -11.33 -3.71
C LEU A 68 -8.53 -11.33 -5.23
N HIS A 69 -9.58 -11.34 -6.02
CA HIS A 69 -9.49 -11.08 -7.44
C HIS A 69 -9.03 -9.65 -7.70
N LYS A 70 -8.34 -9.43 -8.80
CA LYS A 70 -7.76 -8.14 -9.18
C LYS A 70 -8.71 -6.95 -9.01
N ASN A 71 -9.97 -7.08 -9.47
CA ASN A 71 -10.95 -6.00 -9.37
C ASN A 71 -11.39 -5.73 -7.92
N GLU A 72 -11.57 -6.79 -7.14
CA GLU A 72 -11.88 -6.71 -5.71
C GLU A 72 -10.71 -6.11 -4.93
N PHE A 73 -9.48 -6.54 -5.26
CA PHE A 73 -8.26 -6.00 -4.68
C PHE A 73 -8.17 -4.49 -4.89
N ILE A 74 -8.31 -4.04 -6.15
CA ILE A 74 -8.22 -2.61 -6.51
C ILE A 74 -9.33 -1.81 -5.82
N GLY A 75 -10.58 -2.29 -5.88
CA GLY A 75 -11.71 -1.61 -5.26
C GLY A 75 -11.58 -1.51 -3.74
N THR A 76 -11.20 -2.61 -3.09
CA THR A 76 -11.00 -2.64 -1.62
C THR A 76 -9.83 -1.75 -1.21
N ALA A 77 -8.71 -1.81 -1.93
CA ALA A 77 -7.56 -0.95 -1.67
C ALA A 77 -7.91 0.54 -1.85
N ALA A 78 -8.62 0.89 -2.92
CA ALA A 78 -9.04 2.27 -3.17
C ALA A 78 -9.90 2.82 -2.04
N TRP A 79 -10.90 2.07 -1.57
CA TRP A 79 -11.74 2.46 -0.45
C TRP A 79 -10.97 2.53 0.86
N LEU A 80 -10.13 1.54 1.15
CA LEU A 80 -9.31 1.53 2.35
C LEU A 80 -8.41 2.77 2.42
N PHE A 81 -7.66 3.04 1.35
CA PHE A 81 -6.77 4.20 1.31
C PHE A 81 -7.51 5.53 1.29
N PHE A 82 -8.66 5.60 0.65
CA PHE A 82 -9.51 6.79 0.70
C PHE A 82 -9.92 7.11 2.13
N ILE A 83 -10.46 6.14 2.87
CA ILE A 83 -10.90 6.32 4.27
C ILE A 83 -9.72 6.68 5.17
N ILE A 84 -8.58 5.96 5.04
CA ILE A 84 -7.38 6.23 5.84
C ILE A 84 -6.86 7.64 5.57
N ASN A 85 -6.74 8.04 4.30
CA ASN A 85 -6.24 9.36 3.95
C ASN A 85 -7.20 10.47 4.40
N LEU A 86 -8.51 10.26 4.26
CA LEU A 86 -9.50 11.22 4.77
C LEU A 86 -9.40 11.39 6.29
N PHE A 87 -9.19 10.28 7.02
CA PHE A 87 -8.98 10.31 8.47
C PHE A 87 -7.69 11.05 8.87
N LYS A 88 -6.64 11.00 8.04
CA LYS A 88 -5.36 11.69 8.27
C LYS A 88 -5.43 13.20 8.05
N VAL A 89 -6.36 13.71 7.24
CA VAL A 89 -6.45 15.13 6.91
C VAL A 89 -6.45 16.05 8.13
N PRO A 90 -7.26 15.83 9.18
CA PRO A 90 -7.24 16.65 10.39
C PRO A 90 -5.86 16.71 11.05
N PHE A 91 -5.15 15.59 11.11
CA PHE A 91 -3.81 15.55 11.71
C PHE A 91 -2.78 16.32 10.88
N HIS A 92 -2.88 16.22 9.56
CA HIS A 92 -2.01 16.99 8.66
C HIS A 92 -2.27 18.51 8.73
N ILE A 93 -3.50 18.92 9.04
CA ILE A 93 -3.84 20.35 9.18
C ILE A 93 -3.40 20.86 10.56
N TRP A 94 -3.82 20.17 11.65
CA TRP A 94 -3.70 20.73 12.99
C TRP A 94 -2.43 20.29 13.74
N SER A 95 -1.98 19.06 13.57
CA SER A 95 -0.85 18.52 14.35
C SER A 95 0.47 18.68 13.63
N TRP A 96 0.50 18.46 12.32
CA TRP A 96 1.75 18.43 11.54
C TRP A 96 1.94 19.67 10.64
N GLY A 97 0.88 20.46 10.41
CA GLY A 97 0.95 21.67 9.59
C GLY A 97 1.42 21.44 8.15
N THR A 98 1.34 20.20 7.66
CA THR A 98 1.82 19.83 6.32
C THR A 98 0.83 20.20 5.21
N ILE A 99 -0.45 20.36 5.55
CA ILE A 99 -1.45 20.91 4.62
C ILE A 99 -1.53 22.42 4.88
N ASN A 100 -0.93 23.18 3.99
CA ASN A 100 -0.94 24.63 3.95
C ASN A 100 -1.26 25.12 2.52
N TRP A 101 -1.34 26.43 2.33
CA TRP A 101 -1.69 27.01 1.03
C TRP A 101 -0.68 26.66 -0.06
N GLU A 102 0.59 26.62 0.25
CA GLU A 102 1.66 26.27 -0.67
C GLU A 102 1.54 24.80 -1.12
N SER A 103 1.39 23.87 -0.16
CA SER A 103 1.21 22.43 -0.48
C SER A 103 -0.07 22.17 -1.26
N PHE A 104 -1.12 22.95 -1.01
CA PHE A 104 -2.38 22.88 -1.78
C PHE A 104 -2.17 23.31 -3.24
N GLN A 105 -1.46 24.42 -3.49
CA GLN A 105 -1.16 24.86 -4.85
C GLN A 105 -0.32 23.84 -5.63
N ILE A 106 0.71 23.26 -4.98
CA ILE A 106 1.52 22.20 -5.58
C ILE A 106 0.64 20.98 -5.92
N SER A 107 -0.22 20.57 -5.00
CA SER A 107 -1.13 19.45 -5.22
C SER A 107 -2.09 19.72 -6.39
N LEU A 108 -2.59 20.93 -6.51
CA LEU A 108 -3.48 21.33 -7.61
C LEU A 108 -2.77 21.26 -8.96
N SER A 109 -1.51 21.67 -9.03
CA SER A 109 -0.70 21.60 -10.26
C SER A 109 -0.41 20.17 -10.71
N LEU A 110 -0.44 19.18 -9.79
CA LEU A 110 -0.21 17.77 -10.07
C LEU A 110 -1.47 17.04 -10.56
N ILE A 111 -2.66 17.63 -10.42
CA ILE A 111 -3.92 16.99 -10.82
C ILE A 111 -3.89 16.46 -12.27
N PRO A 112 -3.44 17.23 -13.28
CA PRO A 112 -3.42 16.72 -14.65
C PRO A 112 -2.55 15.47 -14.80
N ALA A 113 -1.37 15.46 -14.17
CA ALA A 113 -0.47 14.30 -14.19
C ALA A 113 -1.09 13.07 -13.51
N VAL A 114 -1.77 13.28 -12.38
CA VAL A 114 -2.49 12.22 -11.66
C VAL A 114 -3.62 11.64 -12.51
N LEU A 115 -4.40 12.47 -13.19
CA LEU A 115 -5.50 12.02 -14.06
C LEU A 115 -4.98 11.21 -15.25
N ILE A 116 -3.90 11.64 -15.88
CA ILE A 116 -3.24 10.88 -16.95
C ILE A 116 -2.72 9.54 -16.41
N GLY A 117 -2.01 9.56 -15.29
CA GLY A 117 -1.50 8.35 -14.63
C GLY A 117 -2.62 7.38 -14.25
N PHE A 118 -3.74 7.89 -13.72
CA PHE A 118 -4.92 7.10 -13.41
C PHE A 118 -5.52 6.44 -14.66
N GLY A 119 -5.71 7.22 -15.74
CA GLY A 119 -6.24 6.69 -17.00
C GLY A 119 -5.35 5.60 -17.59
N LEU A 120 -4.03 5.81 -17.62
CA LEU A 120 -3.05 4.81 -18.04
C LEU A 120 -3.08 3.57 -17.14
N GLY A 121 -3.15 3.75 -15.83
CA GLY A 121 -3.24 2.65 -14.86
C GLY A 121 -4.46 1.78 -15.10
N VAL A 122 -5.63 2.39 -15.25
CA VAL A 122 -6.88 1.67 -15.56
C VAL A 122 -6.78 0.90 -16.89
N PHE A 123 -6.21 1.52 -17.91
CA PHE A 123 -6.02 0.90 -19.23
C PHE A 123 -5.08 -0.32 -19.14
N LEU A 124 -3.95 -0.18 -18.47
CA LEU A 124 -2.96 -1.26 -18.31
C LEU A 124 -3.53 -2.42 -17.49
N VAL A 125 -4.17 -2.12 -16.37
CA VAL A 125 -4.73 -3.14 -15.48
C VAL A 125 -5.83 -3.96 -16.16
N LYS A 126 -6.63 -3.36 -17.05
CA LYS A 126 -7.63 -4.10 -17.83
C LYS A 126 -7.02 -5.18 -18.73
N LYS A 127 -5.78 -4.99 -19.20
CA LYS A 127 -5.06 -5.94 -20.07
C LYS A 127 -4.33 -7.05 -19.31
N ILE A 128 -4.22 -6.96 -18.00
CA ILE A 128 -3.45 -7.87 -17.15
C ILE A 128 -4.41 -8.86 -16.48
N ASN A 129 -4.08 -10.17 -16.49
CA ASN A 129 -4.83 -11.17 -15.75
C ASN A 129 -4.50 -11.15 -14.24
N ASN A 130 -5.28 -11.88 -13.43
CA ASN A 130 -5.10 -11.91 -11.98
C ASN A 130 -3.69 -12.30 -11.54
N ASP A 131 -3.11 -13.36 -12.13
CA ASP A 131 -1.81 -13.88 -11.71
C ASP A 131 -0.69 -12.86 -12.01
N LYS A 132 -0.72 -12.25 -13.20
CA LYS A 132 0.24 -11.20 -13.57
C LYS A 132 0.08 -9.96 -12.70
N TYR A 133 -1.16 -9.58 -12.34
CA TYR A 133 -1.41 -8.46 -11.45
C TYR A 133 -0.80 -8.70 -10.06
N ARG A 134 -0.99 -9.90 -9.50
CA ARG A 134 -0.43 -10.28 -8.20
C ARG A 134 1.11 -10.27 -8.21
N GLN A 135 1.72 -10.81 -9.28
CA GLN A 135 3.18 -10.76 -9.47
C GLN A 135 3.69 -9.32 -9.59
N LEU A 136 2.95 -8.46 -10.30
CA LEU A 136 3.29 -7.04 -10.44
C LEU A 136 3.28 -6.33 -9.08
N ILE A 137 2.25 -6.56 -8.25
CA ILE A 137 2.19 -5.99 -6.90
C ILE A 137 3.38 -6.46 -6.05
N LEU A 138 3.71 -7.76 -6.09
CA LEU A 138 4.87 -8.31 -5.39
C LEU A 138 6.18 -7.62 -5.83
N LEU A 139 6.39 -7.52 -7.13
CA LEU A 139 7.61 -6.95 -7.71
C LEU A 139 7.74 -5.46 -7.36
N LEU A 140 6.69 -4.67 -7.56
CA LEU A 140 6.71 -3.24 -7.27
C LEU A 140 6.87 -2.94 -5.77
N THR A 141 6.23 -3.74 -4.90
CA THR A 141 6.40 -3.60 -3.45
C THR A 141 7.83 -3.95 -3.04
N GLY A 142 8.41 -5.00 -3.64
CA GLY A 142 9.81 -5.40 -3.39
C GLY A 142 10.82 -4.34 -3.85
N LEU A 143 10.64 -3.80 -5.05
CA LEU A 143 11.48 -2.72 -5.57
C LEU A 143 11.38 -1.46 -4.71
N GLY A 144 10.17 -1.11 -4.26
CA GLY A 144 9.96 0.02 -3.34
C GLY A 144 10.69 -0.18 -2.01
N GLY A 145 10.62 -1.39 -1.43
CA GLY A 145 11.34 -1.72 -0.20
C GLY A 145 12.86 -1.66 -0.36
N LEU A 146 13.38 -2.15 -1.49
CA LEU A 146 14.81 -2.05 -1.80
C LEU A 146 15.24 -0.60 -2.02
N ALA A 147 14.45 0.21 -2.72
CA ALA A 147 14.76 1.62 -2.96
C ALA A 147 14.91 2.40 -1.65
N ILE A 148 14.10 2.11 -0.63
CA ILE A 148 14.20 2.74 0.70
C ILE A 148 15.51 2.36 1.41
N LEU A 149 16.04 1.14 1.19
CA LEU A 149 17.29 0.70 1.79
C LEU A 149 18.52 1.44 1.24
N PHE A 150 18.43 1.94 0.00
CA PHE A 150 19.55 2.61 -0.67
C PHE A 150 19.45 4.15 -0.64
N GLN A 151 18.45 4.71 0.03
CA GLN A 151 18.28 6.15 0.28
C GLN A 151 18.74 6.55 1.67
#